data_f81b6ed0cc5f3abe0976df181fbecfac
#
_entry.id   f81b6ed0cc5f3abe0976df181fbecfac
#
_cell.length_a   1.000
_cell.length_b   1.000
_cell.length_c   1.000
_cell.angle_alpha   90.00
_cell.angle_beta   90.00
_cell.angle_gamma   90.00
#
_symmetry.space_group_name_H-M   'P 1'
#
loop_
_entity.id
_entity.type
_entity.pdbx_description
1 polymer ?
#
loop_
_entity_poly.entity_id
_entity_poly.type
_entity_poly.pdbx_seq_one_letter_code
_entity_poly.pdbx_strand_id
1 'polypeptide(L)'
;MYSSKQTQAPASNVVSHPGFKGYEVCVSEPRSYEESVSIVKQLKEKKTIILNLHLLDKEQAMRIVDFLCGATHALNGNQQKIGDSVFIFTPSNVALSSESQKSKFIRDALWNQPQ
;
A
#
# COMPACT_ATOMS: atom_id res chain seq x y z
N MET A 1 -4.21 -21.84 -3.36
CA MET A 1 -3.86 -21.11 -2.94
C MET A 1 -3.89 -20.66 -2.91
N TYR A 2 -4.50 -20.97 -3.12
CA TYR A 2 -4.46 -20.20 -2.69
C TYR A 2 -4.91 -20.32 -3.05
N SER A 3 -5.60 -20.70 -3.34
CA SER A 3 -5.80 -20.43 -3.31
C SER A 3 -6.34 -20.54 -3.36
N SER A 4 -7.15 -21.16 -3.56
CA SER A 4 -7.31 -20.85 -3.26
C SER A 4 -7.85 -21.00 -3.07
N LYS A 5 -8.54 -21.44 -3.02
CA LYS A 5 -8.66 -21.16 -2.47
C LYS A 5 -8.63 -20.92 -1.90
N GLN A 6 -8.99 -21.24 -1.71
CA GLN A 6 -8.65 -20.67 -0.94
C GLN A 6 -8.41 -20.38 -0.36
N THR A 7 -8.84 -20.68 -0.28
CA THR A 7 -8.39 -20.03 0.52
C THR A 7 -8.18 -19.64 1.01
N GLN A 8 -8.47 -19.62 1.25
CA GLN A 8 -8.08 -18.92 1.93
C GLN A 8 -7.74 -18.39 2.35
N ALA A 9 -7.85 -18.30 2.20
CA ALA A 9 -7.45 -17.43 2.69
C ALA A 9 -7.42 -16.98 3.23
N PRO A 10 -7.33 -17.12 3.13
CA PRO A 10 -7.38 -16.16 3.94
C PRO A 10 -6.60 -15.27 4.12
N ALA A 11 -5.81 -15.30 3.66
CA ALA A 11 -5.14 -14.19 4.04
C ALA A 11 -5.81 -12.88 3.85
N SER A 12 -6.26 -12.59 2.72
CA SER A 12 -7.03 -11.38 2.52
C SER A 12 -8.43 -11.57 3.05
N ASN A 13 -8.90 -10.59 3.79
CA ASN A 13 -10.25 -10.62 4.32
C ASN A 13 -11.21 -9.83 3.47
N VAL A 14 -10.75 -9.37 2.32
CA VAL A 14 -11.60 -8.65 1.41
C VAL A 14 -12.36 -9.65 0.57
N VAL A 15 -13.68 -9.50 0.54
CA VAL A 15 -14.54 -10.38 -0.22
C VAL A 15 -14.93 -9.69 -1.51
N SER A 16 -14.58 -10.32 -2.63
CA SER A 16 -14.99 -9.84 -3.93
C SER A 16 -16.33 -10.44 -4.27
N HIS A 17 -17.30 -9.58 -4.50
CA HIS A 17 -18.63 -10.05 -4.91
C HIS A 17 -18.62 -10.35 -6.40
N PRO A 18 -19.17 -11.48 -6.83
CA PRO A 18 -19.27 -11.76 -8.26
C PRO A 18 -19.97 -10.61 -8.96
N GLY A 19 -19.34 -10.12 -10.01
CA GLY A 19 -19.88 -9.00 -10.77
C GLY A 19 -19.63 -7.64 -10.17
N PHE A 20 -18.93 -7.57 -9.04
CA PHE A 20 -18.61 -6.31 -8.43
C PHE A 20 -17.67 -5.51 -9.32
N LYS A 21 -18.00 -4.23 -9.55
CA LYS A 21 -17.21 -3.38 -10.43
C LYS A 21 -16.72 -2.13 -9.73
N GLY A 22 -16.71 -2.11 -8.43
CA GLY A 22 -16.20 -0.99 -7.69
C GLY A 22 -14.73 -1.13 -7.39
N TYR A 23 -14.29 -0.39 -6.39
CA TYR A 23 -12.91 -0.41 -5.94
C TYR A 23 -12.82 -1.23 -4.67
N GLU A 24 -11.75 -2.02 -4.58
CA GLU A 24 -11.51 -2.81 -3.40
C GLU A 24 -10.39 -2.20 -2.58
N VAL A 25 -10.54 -2.22 -1.28
CA VAL A 25 -9.50 -1.78 -0.36
C VAL A 25 -9.11 -2.99 0.50
N CYS A 26 -7.85 -3.34 0.44
CA CYS A 26 -7.31 -4.44 1.23
C CYS A 26 -6.48 -3.87 2.35
N VAL A 27 -6.68 -4.36 3.56
CA VAL A 27 -5.85 -3.98 4.70
C VAL A 27 -4.86 -5.11 4.92
N SER A 28 -3.58 -4.78 4.91
CA SER A 28 -2.52 -5.77 5.04
C SER A 28 -1.64 -5.43 6.22
N GLU A 29 -1.27 -6.46 6.96
CA GLU A 29 -0.43 -6.32 8.14
C GLU A 29 0.65 -7.39 8.04
N PRO A 30 1.67 -7.16 7.22
CA PRO A 30 2.66 -8.20 6.98
C PRO A 30 3.52 -8.50 8.19
N ARG A 31 3.93 -9.73 8.30
CA ARG A 31 4.79 -10.20 9.38
C ARG A 31 6.20 -10.48 8.90
N SER A 32 6.42 -10.40 7.60
CA SER A 32 7.75 -10.60 7.04
C SER A 32 7.83 -9.89 5.71
N TYR A 33 9.08 -9.65 5.28
CA TYR A 33 9.32 -9.01 4.00
C TYR A 33 8.74 -9.82 2.83
N GLU A 34 8.77 -11.14 2.96
CA GLU A 34 8.31 -12.01 1.87
C GLU A 34 6.85 -11.80 1.52
N GLU A 35 6.05 -11.31 2.46
CA GLU A 35 4.65 -11.07 2.19
C GLU A 35 4.41 -9.89 1.25
N SER A 36 5.44 -9.10 0.98
CA SER A 36 5.30 -7.95 0.11
C SER A 36 4.97 -8.34 -1.33
N VAL A 37 5.37 -9.53 -1.75
CA VAL A 37 5.10 -9.98 -3.12
C VAL A 37 3.59 -10.11 -3.35
N SER A 38 2.86 -10.64 -2.38
CA SER A 38 1.42 -10.76 -2.53
C SER A 38 0.75 -9.40 -2.54
N ILE A 39 1.32 -8.44 -1.84
CA ILE A 39 0.79 -7.08 -1.86
C ILE A 39 0.94 -6.46 -3.24
N VAL A 40 2.10 -6.66 -3.87
CA VAL A 40 2.29 -6.17 -5.24
C VAL A 40 1.29 -6.81 -6.18
N LYS A 41 1.03 -8.10 -6.01
CA LYS A 41 0.04 -8.78 -6.83
C LYS A 41 -1.33 -8.12 -6.71
N GLN A 42 -1.72 -7.76 -5.50
CA GLN A 42 -2.99 -7.08 -5.29
C GLN A 42 -3.01 -5.71 -5.96
N LEU A 43 -1.91 -4.98 -5.91
CA LEU A 43 -1.82 -3.70 -6.61
C LEU A 43 -1.96 -3.89 -8.11
N LYS A 44 -1.36 -4.94 -8.66
CA LYS A 44 -1.50 -5.24 -10.08
C LYS A 44 -2.95 -5.58 -10.43
N GLU A 45 -3.69 -6.09 -9.48
CA GLU A 45 -5.11 -6.39 -9.66
C GLU A 45 -6.00 -5.16 -9.40
N LYS A 46 -5.38 -3.99 -9.31
CA LYS A 46 -6.09 -2.71 -9.16
C LYS A 46 -6.78 -2.56 -7.82
N LYS A 47 -6.20 -3.12 -6.78
CA LYS A 47 -6.73 -2.97 -5.43
C LYS A 47 -5.93 -1.90 -4.69
N THR A 48 -6.61 -1.16 -3.84
CA THR A 48 -5.96 -0.21 -2.94
C THR A 48 -5.53 -0.96 -1.69
N ILE A 49 -4.31 -0.69 -1.23
CA ILE A 49 -3.76 -1.39 -0.08
C ILE A 49 -3.52 -0.40 1.05
N ILE A 50 -4.06 -0.68 2.21
CA ILE A 50 -3.67 0.01 3.43
C ILE A 50 -2.72 -0.93 4.17
N LEU A 51 -1.50 -0.46 4.35
CA LEU A 51 -0.41 -1.28 4.86
C LEU A 51 -0.06 -0.83 6.27
N ASN A 52 -0.18 -1.74 7.23
CA ASN A 52 0.20 -1.48 8.60
C ASN A 52 1.45 -2.28 8.92
N LEU A 53 2.52 -1.59 9.30
CA LEU A 53 3.84 -2.20 9.45
C LEU A 53 4.24 -2.41 10.90
N HIS A 54 3.32 -2.25 11.84
CA HIS A 54 3.72 -2.25 13.25
C HIS A 54 4.18 -3.61 13.77
N LEU A 55 3.93 -4.68 13.02
CA LEU A 55 4.39 -6.01 13.43
C LEU A 55 5.84 -6.28 13.02
N LEU A 56 6.45 -5.36 12.26
CA LEU A 56 7.80 -5.53 11.76
C LEU A 56 8.78 -4.64 12.51
N ASP A 57 10.03 -5.07 12.56
CA ASP A 57 11.06 -4.17 13.04
C ASP A 57 11.33 -3.10 11.98
N LYS A 58 12.06 -2.07 12.38
CA LYS A 58 12.26 -0.92 11.53
C LYS A 58 12.95 -1.28 10.22
N GLU A 59 13.92 -2.15 10.27
CA GLU A 59 14.67 -2.52 9.09
C GLU A 59 13.79 -3.24 8.05
N GLN A 60 13.01 -4.22 8.51
CA GLN A 60 12.12 -4.92 7.60
C GLN A 60 11.01 -4.00 7.07
N ALA A 61 10.50 -3.14 7.94
CA ALA A 61 9.48 -2.18 7.51
C ALA A 61 10.01 -1.29 6.40
N MET A 62 11.21 -0.77 6.54
CA MET A 62 11.81 0.08 5.51
C MET A 62 12.02 -0.66 4.21
N ARG A 63 12.44 -1.93 4.30
CA ARG A 63 12.64 -2.72 3.09
C ARG A 63 11.34 -2.92 2.33
N ILE A 64 10.26 -3.20 3.07
CA ILE A 64 8.95 -3.38 2.43
C ILE A 64 8.48 -2.08 1.79
N VAL A 65 8.61 -0.98 2.50
CA VAL A 65 8.19 0.31 1.97
C VAL A 65 8.96 0.64 0.70
N ASP A 66 10.27 0.46 0.72
CA ASP A 66 11.08 0.77 -0.46
C ASP A 66 10.66 -0.09 -1.65
N PHE A 67 10.45 -1.38 -1.42
CA PHE A 67 10.03 -2.27 -2.49
C PHE A 67 8.65 -1.89 -3.03
N LEU A 68 7.71 -1.63 -2.13
CA LEU A 68 6.35 -1.31 -2.55
C LEU A 68 6.27 0.07 -3.20
N CYS A 69 7.08 1.01 -2.76
CA CYS A 69 7.14 2.32 -3.41
C CYS A 69 7.62 2.20 -4.84
N GLY A 70 8.67 1.40 -5.05
CA GLY A 70 9.17 1.17 -6.40
C GLY A 70 8.16 0.46 -7.27
N ALA A 71 7.52 -0.57 -6.73
CA ALA A 71 6.51 -1.31 -7.49
C ALA A 71 5.33 -0.42 -7.83
N THR A 72 4.87 0.37 -6.87
CA THR A 72 3.74 1.27 -7.08
C THR A 72 4.06 2.29 -8.16
N HIS A 73 5.26 2.84 -8.11
CA HIS A 73 5.70 3.78 -9.13
C HIS A 73 5.70 3.13 -10.51
N ALA A 74 6.21 1.92 -10.60
CA ALA A 74 6.27 1.20 -11.87
C ALA A 74 4.88 0.89 -12.41
N LEU A 75 3.90 0.77 -11.53
CA LEU A 75 2.53 0.49 -11.91
C LEU A 75 1.70 1.77 -12.10
N ASN A 76 2.34 2.92 -12.04
CA ASN A 76 1.70 4.23 -12.17
C ASN A 76 0.67 4.49 -11.07
N GLY A 77 0.91 3.93 -9.89
CA GLY A 77 0.07 4.18 -8.75
C GLY A 77 0.61 5.30 -7.88
N ASN A 78 0.03 5.45 -6.72
CA ASN A 78 0.42 6.47 -5.76
C ASN A 78 0.55 5.87 -4.38
N GLN A 79 1.24 6.57 -3.51
CA GLN A 79 1.43 6.12 -2.15
C GLN A 79 1.50 7.31 -1.22
N GLN A 80 1.17 7.08 0.04
CA GLN A 80 1.26 8.10 1.06
C GLN A 80 1.35 7.45 2.42
N LYS A 81 2.19 8.03 3.28
CA LYS A 81 2.21 7.63 4.69
C LYS A 81 1.06 8.33 5.38
N ILE A 82 0.18 7.57 6.01
CA ILE A 82 -1.01 8.13 6.64
C ILE A 82 -1.01 7.96 8.16
N GLY A 83 0.04 7.37 8.70
CA GLY A 83 0.19 7.20 10.13
C GLY A 83 1.59 6.75 10.43
N ASP A 84 1.87 6.51 11.70
CA ASP A 84 3.22 6.20 12.13
C ASP A 84 3.82 4.99 11.42
N SER A 85 3.06 3.96 11.26
CA SER A 85 3.52 2.76 10.56
C SER A 85 2.51 2.35 9.52
N VAL A 86 1.74 3.30 9.01
CA VAL A 86 0.62 3.01 8.13
C VAL A 86 0.77 3.77 6.83
N PHE A 87 0.68 3.05 5.73
CA PHE A 87 0.79 3.61 4.40
C PHE A 87 -0.42 3.21 3.57
N ILE A 88 -0.74 4.04 2.59
CA ILE A 88 -1.74 3.68 1.59
C ILE A 88 -1.06 3.62 0.23
N PHE A 89 -1.39 2.59 -0.54
CA PHE A 89 -0.91 2.42 -1.91
C PHE A 89 -2.11 2.25 -2.80
N THR A 90 -2.18 3.07 -3.84
CA THR A 90 -3.32 3.02 -4.75
C THR A 90 -2.87 2.66 -6.16
N PRO A 91 -3.71 1.91 -6.89
CA PRO A 91 -3.40 1.58 -8.28
C PRO A 91 -3.64 2.78 -9.19
N SER A 92 -3.29 2.64 -10.46
CA SER A 92 -3.34 3.74 -11.42
C SER A 92 -4.73 4.29 -11.64
N ASN A 93 -5.77 3.48 -11.41
CA ASN A 93 -7.14 3.90 -11.65
C ASN A 93 -7.79 4.57 -10.44
N VAL A 94 -7.03 4.82 -9.39
CA VAL A 94 -7.55 5.45 -8.18
C VAL A 94 -6.73 6.71 -7.92
N ALA A 95 -7.42 7.84 -7.79
CA ALA A 95 -6.75 9.08 -7.45
C ALA A 95 -6.53 9.15 -5.96
N LEU A 96 -5.34 9.57 -5.56
CA LEU A 96 -5.02 9.78 -4.16
C LEU A 96 -4.80 11.27 -3.95
N SER A 97 -5.63 11.86 -3.11
CA SER A 97 -5.59 13.29 -2.85
C SER A 97 -5.73 13.51 -1.36
N SER A 98 -4.96 14.43 -0.82
CA SER A 98 -4.91 14.63 0.61
C SER A 98 -4.40 16.03 0.94
N GLU A 99 -5.06 16.69 1.85
CA GLU A 99 -4.58 17.98 2.34
C GLU A 99 -3.28 17.83 3.09
N SER A 100 -3.13 16.71 3.82
CA SER A 100 -1.89 16.40 4.50
C SER A 100 -0.73 16.36 3.53
N GLN A 101 -0.96 15.76 2.37
CA GLN A 101 0.08 15.65 1.36
C GLN A 101 0.47 17.02 0.84
N LYS A 102 -0.51 17.87 0.58
CA LYS A 102 -0.24 19.24 0.15
C LYS A 102 0.53 20.00 1.21
N SER A 103 0.08 19.90 2.44
CA SER A 103 0.75 20.58 3.55
C SER A 103 2.17 20.09 3.71
N LYS A 104 2.36 18.79 3.58
CA LYS A 104 3.68 18.23 3.69
C LYS A 104 4.58 18.72 2.56
N PHE A 105 4.05 18.79 1.35
CA PHE A 105 4.82 19.26 0.22
C PHE A 105 5.28 20.71 0.44
N ILE A 106 4.37 21.56 0.88
CA ILE A 106 4.70 22.96 1.15
C ILE A 106 5.70 23.06 2.26
N ARG A 107 5.51 22.30 3.33
CA ARG A 107 6.42 22.33 4.47
C ARG A 107 7.80 21.84 4.07
N ASP A 108 7.87 20.77 3.25
CA ASP A 108 9.16 20.26 2.81
C ASP A 108 9.87 21.27 1.93
N ALA A 109 9.12 21.97 1.09
CA ALA A 109 9.71 23.01 0.25
C ALA A 109 10.30 24.12 1.09
N LEU A 110 9.64 24.47 2.21
CA LEU A 110 10.15 25.49 3.11
C LEU A 110 11.33 25.00 3.93
N TRP A 111 11.23 23.77 4.44
CA TRP A 111 12.26 23.21 5.31
C TRP A 111 13.53 22.87 4.57
N ASN A 112 13.41 22.45 3.32
CA ASN A 112 14.54 21.96 2.55
C ASN A 112 15.17 23.04 1.70
N GLN A 113 14.86 24.30 1.95
CA GLN A 113 15.53 25.38 1.29
C GLN A 113 16.97 25.42 1.74
N PRO A 114 17.87 25.81 0.85
CA PRO A 114 19.28 25.96 1.25
C PRO A 114 19.37 26.97 2.37
N GLN A 115 20.11 26.59 3.38
CA GLN A 115 20.29 27.45 4.55
C GLN A 115 21.57 28.25 4.41
#